data_9f86d07eda13c3c4a8dc489c4e261d09
#
_entry.id   9f86d07eda13c3c4a8dc489c4e261d09
#
_cell.length_a   1.000
_cell.length_b   1.000
_cell.length_c   1.000
_cell.angle_alpha   90.00
_cell.angle_beta   90.00
_cell.angle_gamma   90.00
#
_symmetry.space_group_name_H-M   'P 1'
#
loop_
_entity.id
_entity.type
_entity.pdbx_description
1 polymer ?
#
loop_
_entity_poly.entity_id
_entity_poly.type
_entity_poly.pdbx_seq_one_letter_code
_entity_poly.pdbx_strand_id
1 'polypeptide(L)'
;MTVDEIKAKVNDIFANSYSAQVYLVLKTAIGFELRIADIEDETEPELRTMFSENVSYRISSNEDLSVCNLSVADDRANALFYYDYEEYPEELAVFKDFDLTSAVNEISKFNFNSDNISSLYGYVVYLGSMTDGLLLFKKHYPISLIKRECFLLGLHKSKERFEKISSDDILRLNGDFQLIRFGDEIYVTDIKVLERNLGFNALVFREASSTVGAIDEL
;
A
#
# COMPACT_ATOMS: atom_id res chain seq x y z
N MET A 1 -18.48 3.86 -4.33
CA MET A 1 -19.36 2.83 -3.68
C MET A 1 -19.85 3.31 -2.32
N THR A 2 -21.02 2.84 -1.87
CA THR A 2 -21.52 3.00 -0.49
C THR A 2 -20.76 2.05 0.47
N VAL A 3 -20.94 2.25 1.79
CA VAL A 3 -20.36 1.34 2.81
C VAL A 3 -20.82 -0.09 2.61
N ASP A 4 -22.12 -0.29 2.34
CA ASP A 4 -22.70 -1.62 2.17
C ASP A 4 -22.18 -2.33 0.92
N GLU A 5 -21.99 -1.59 -0.18
CA GLU A 5 -21.38 -2.12 -1.41
C GLU A 5 -19.91 -2.53 -1.19
N ILE A 6 -19.14 -1.73 -0.45
CA ILE A 6 -17.76 -2.04 -0.11
C ILE A 6 -17.69 -3.30 0.76
N LYS A 7 -18.52 -3.37 1.82
CA LYS A 7 -18.59 -4.55 2.69
C LYS A 7 -19.00 -5.81 1.93
N ALA A 8 -20.01 -5.71 1.06
CA ALA A 8 -20.44 -6.82 0.23
C ALA A 8 -19.31 -7.29 -0.68
N LYS A 9 -18.60 -6.37 -1.35
CA LYS A 9 -17.50 -6.70 -2.24
C LYS A 9 -16.33 -7.38 -1.51
N VAL A 10 -15.95 -6.90 -0.34
CA VAL A 10 -14.92 -7.55 0.50
C VAL A 10 -15.35 -8.96 0.88
N ASN A 11 -16.59 -9.13 1.32
CA ASN A 11 -17.11 -10.43 1.71
C ASN A 11 -17.18 -11.40 0.53
N ASP A 12 -17.57 -10.93 -0.65
CA ASP A 12 -17.62 -11.75 -1.88
C ASP A 12 -16.23 -12.22 -2.30
N ILE A 13 -15.21 -11.34 -2.25
CA ILE A 13 -13.82 -11.71 -2.55
C ILE A 13 -13.34 -12.79 -1.57
N PHE A 14 -13.61 -12.65 -0.27
CA PHE A 14 -13.12 -13.57 0.75
C PHE A 14 -13.96 -14.84 0.91
N ALA A 15 -15.19 -14.87 0.40
CA ALA A 15 -16.02 -16.08 0.34
C ALA A 15 -15.57 -17.06 -0.74
N ASN A 16 -14.87 -16.58 -1.76
CA ASN A 16 -14.34 -17.39 -2.87
C ASN A 16 -12.89 -17.80 -2.61
N SER A 17 -12.35 -18.66 -3.46
CA SER A 17 -10.92 -18.98 -3.43
C SER A 17 -10.12 -17.77 -3.90
N TYR A 18 -9.24 -17.25 -3.06
CA TYR A 18 -8.37 -16.12 -3.35
C TYR A 18 -6.93 -16.37 -2.86
N SER A 19 -6.00 -15.63 -3.41
CA SER A 19 -4.59 -15.65 -3.03
C SER A 19 -4.12 -14.25 -2.64
N ALA A 20 -2.97 -14.19 -1.96
CA ALA A 20 -2.27 -12.96 -1.66
C ALA A 20 -0.99 -12.87 -2.49
N GLN A 21 -0.85 -11.82 -3.28
CA GLN A 21 0.37 -11.53 -4.03
C GLN A 21 0.94 -10.18 -3.60
N VAL A 22 2.22 -10.15 -3.23
CA VAL A 22 2.90 -8.94 -2.79
C VAL A 22 3.80 -8.40 -3.91
N TYR A 23 3.68 -7.10 -4.16
CA TYR A 23 4.50 -6.34 -5.10
C TYR A 23 5.26 -5.27 -4.35
N LEU A 24 6.57 -5.26 -4.46
CA LEU A 24 7.45 -4.26 -3.88
C LEU A 24 7.48 -3.03 -4.78
N VAL A 25 7.26 -1.85 -4.22
CA VAL A 25 7.39 -0.56 -4.90
C VAL A 25 8.76 0.00 -4.61
N LEU A 26 9.63 0.02 -5.60
CA LEU A 26 10.98 0.55 -5.48
C LEU A 26 11.03 1.99 -6.00
N LYS A 27 11.67 2.89 -5.27
CA LYS A 27 11.95 4.24 -5.75
C LYS A 27 13.25 4.24 -6.53
N THR A 28 13.18 4.68 -7.78
CA THR A 28 14.32 4.77 -8.70
C THR A 28 14.68 6.23 -8.99
N ALA A 29 15.69 6.47 -9.80
CA ALA A 29 16.07 7.81 -10.23
C ALA A 29 15.02 8.48 -11.15
N ILE A 30 14.17 7.67 -11.79
CA ILE A 30 13.19 8.14 -12.81
C ILE A 30 11.75 7.90 -12.40
N GLY A 31 11.48 7.55 -11.12
CA GLY A 31 10.12 7.31 -10.62
C GLY A 31 10.03 6.05 -9.77
N PHE A 32 8.98 5.28 -9.96
CA PHE A 32 8.68 4.09 -9.17
C PHE A 32 8.55 2.85 -10.05
N GLU A 33 9.09 1.74 -9.58
CA GLU A 33 9.03 0.45 -10.26
C GLU A 33 8.47 -0.63 -9.35
N LEU A 34 7.74 -1.58 -9.96
CA LEU A 34 7.21 -2.75 -9.26
C LEU A 34 8.12 -3.96 -9.43
N ARG A 35 8.23 -4.76 -8.37
CA ARG A 35 8.83 -6.10 -8.38
C ARG A 35 7.94 -7.06 -7.63
N ILE A 36 7.76 -8.27 -8.14
CA ILE A 36 7.08 -9.33 -7.42
C ILE A 36 7.97 -9.75 -6.24
N ALA A 37 7.42 -9.75 -5.03
CA ALA A 37 8.06 -10.41 -3.91
C ALA A 37 7.93 -11.93 -4.10
N ASP A 38 9.06 -12.59 -4.34
CA ASP A 38 9.09 -14.06 -4.47
C ASP A 38 9.05 -14.66 -3.05
N ILE A 39 7.85 -15.00 -2.62
CA ILE A 39 7.58 -15.51 -1.28
C ILE A 39 7.33 -17.01 -1.40
N GLU A 40 7.87 -17.78 -0.47
CA GLU A 40 7.67 -19.23 -0.42
C GLU A 40 6.18 -19.57 -0.31
N ASP A 41 5.76 -20.59 -1.05
CA ASP A 41 4.36 -21.05 -1.11
C ASP A 41 3.79 -21.41 0.27
N GLU A 42 4.63 -21.87 1.19
CA GLU A 42 4.25 -22.18 2.58
C GLU A 42 3.90 -20.94 3.41
N THR A 43 4.42 -19.77 3.02
CA THR A 43 4.20 -18.48 3.71
C THR A 43 2.98 -17.73 3.17
N GLU A 44 2.55 -18.00 1.93
CA GLU A 44 1.40 -17.32 1.31
C GLU A 44 0.12 -17.40 2.16
N PRO A 45 -0.28 -18.56 2.73
CA PRO A 45 -1.48 -18.63 3.57
C PRO A 45 -1.44 -17.74 4.82
N GLU A 46 -0.27 -17.55 5.41
CA GLU A 46 -0.10 -16.66 6.58
C GLU A 46 -0.26 -15.19 6.16
N LEU A 47 0.34 -14.81 5.04
CA LEU A 47 0.18 -13.47 4.48
C LEU A 47 -1.27 -13.19 4.11
N ARG A 48 -1.92 -14.11 3.42
CA ARG A 48 -3.33 -14.02 3.05
C ARG A 48 -4.21 -13.81 4.28
N THR A 49 -4.01 -14.62 5.31
CA THR A 49 -4.74 -14.50 6.59
C THR A 49 -4.48 -13.14 7.22
N MET A 50 -3.24 -12.71 7.35
CA MET A 50 -2.85 -11.44 7.97
C MET A 50 -3.54 -10.25 7.29
N PHE A 51 -3.53 -10.19 5.95
CA PHE A 51 -4.14 -9.08 5.23
C PHE A 51 -5.67 -9.15 5.23
N SER A 52 -6.24 -10.33 5.00
CA SER A 52 -7.71 -10.48 4.96
C SER A 52 -8.36 -10.24 6.32
N GLU A 53 -7.74 -10.66 7.42
CA GLU A 53 -8.22 -10.36 8.78
C GLU A 53 -8.20 -8.86 9.05
N ASN A 54 -7.14 -8.15 8.64
CA ASN A 54 -7.07 -6.70 8.83
C ASN A 54 -8.12 -5.96 7.97
N VAL A 55 -8.29 -6.36 6.70
CA VAL A 55 -9.34 -5.80 5.84
C VAL A 55 -10.72 -6.07 6.43
N SER A 56 -10.97 -7.30 6.89
CA SER A 56 -12.25 -7.65 7.52
C SER A 56 -12.50 -6.87 8.80
N TYR A 57 -11.50 -6.72 9.64
CA TYR A 57 -11.60 -5.92 10.86
C TYR A 57 -11.91 -4.45 10.58
N ARG A 58 -11.22 -3.84 9.63
CA ARG A 58 -11.34 -2.41 9.34
C ARG A 58 -12.59 -2.08 8.51
N ILE A 59 -13.10 -3.02 7.71
CA ILE A 59 -14.19 -2.79 6.76
C ILE A 59 -15.42 -3.62 7.12
N SER A 60 -15.37 -4.95 7.01
CA SER A 60 -16.56 -5.79 7.12
C SER A 60 -17.14 -5.78 8.52
N SER A 61 -16.30 -5.86 9.56
CA SER A 61 -16.72 -5.90 10.96
C SER A 61 -16.87 -4.52 11.61
N ASN A 62 -16.50 -3.45 10.90
CA ASN A 62 -16.58 -2.10 11.44
C ASN A 62 -18.00 -1.54 11.26
N GLU A 63 -18.75 -1.47 12.36
CA GLU A 63 -20.11 -0.94 12.36
C GLU A 63 -20.16 0.57 12.17
N ASP A 64 -19.14 1.30 12.63
CA ASP A 64 -19.02 2.76 12.54
C ASP A 64 -18.36 3.22 11.24
N LEU A 65 -18.10 2.31 10.28
CA LEU A 65 -17.45 2.67 9.03
C LEU A 65 -18.29 3.69 8.25
N SER A 66 -17.63 4.74 7.80
CA SER A 66 -18.23 5.74 6.92
C SER A 66 -17.41 5.88 5.63
N VAL A 67 -18.05 6.37 4.58
CA VAL A 67 -17.40 6.74 3.30
C VAL A 67 -17.69 8.21 3.05
N CYS A 68 -16.65 8.97 2.71
CA CYS A 68 -16.80 10.37 2.31
C CYS A 68 -15.77 10.71 1.24
N ASN A 69 -16.00 11.76 0.48
CA ASN A 69 -15.06 12.24 -0.51
C ASN A 69 -13.82 12.83 0.16
N LEU A 70 -12.66 12.60 -0.42
CA LEU A 70 -11.40 13.14 0.11
C LEU A 70 -11.37 14.67 0.05
N SER A 71 -11.98 15.28 -0.97
CA SER A 71 -12.09 16.74 -1.13
C SER A 71 -12.85 17.45 0.00
N VAL A 72 -13.70 16.72 0.73
CA VAL A 72 -14.47 17.23 1.88
C VAL A 72 -14.08 16.54 3.18
N ALA A 73 -12.88 15.94 3.20
CA ALA A 73 -12.38 15.20 4.35
C ALA A 73 -12.30 16.07 5.60
N ASP A 74 -12.68 15.47 6.71
CA ASP A 74 -12.47 15.98 8.06
C ASP A 74 -11.72 14.93 8.89
N ASP A 75 -11.36 15.25 10.13
CA ASP A 75 -10.64 14.33 11.04
C ASP A 75 -11.52 13.18 11.60
N ARG A 76 -12.44 12.61 10.78
CA ARG A 76 -13.25 11.48 11.20
C ARG A 76 -12.41 10.23 11.45
N ALA A 77 -12.66 9.60 12.56
CA ALA A 77 -12.24 8.23 12.78
C ALA A 77 -13.11 7.26 11.94
N ASN A 78 -12.58 6.09 11.63
CA ASN A 78 -13.32 5.01 10.94
C ASN A 78 -13.90 5.39 9.57
N ALA A 79 -13.21 6.24 8.80
CA ALA A 79 -13.64 6.64 7.47
C ALA A 79 -12.75 6.05 6.37
N LEU A 80 -13.38 5.73 5.27
CA LEU A 80 -12.74 5.53 3.97
C LEU A 80 -12.97 6.80 3.15
N PHE A 81 -11.88 7.47 2.79
CA PHE A 81 -11.94 8.68 1.99
C PHE A 81 -11.80 8.33 0.51
N TYR A 82 -12.89 8.42 -0.24
CA TYR A 82 -12.87 8.21 -1.69
C TYR A 82 -12.00 9.28 -2.35
N TYR A 83 -11.03 8.84 -3.17
CA TYR A 83 -10.14 9.74 -3.90
C TYR A 83 -10.91 10.33 -5.09
N ASP A 84 -11.43 11.55 -4.94
CA ASP A 84 -12.27 12.24 -5.90
C ASP A 84 -11.56 13.37 -6.67
N TYR A 85 -10.23 13.41 -6.64
CA TYR A 85 -9.41 14.33 -7.44
C TYR A 85 -9.12 13.73 -8.82
N GLU A 86 -9.09 14.59 -9.85
CA GLU A 86 -8.78 14.17 -11.21
C GLU A 86 -7.30 13.81 -11.39
N GLU A 87 -6.41 14.60 -10.76
CA GLU A 87 -4.98 14.38 -10.80
C GLU A 87 -4.50 13.46 -9.67
N TYR A 88 -3.42 12.76 -9.93
CA TYR A 88 -2.78 11.87 -8.98
C TYR A 88 -1.31 12.24 -8.79
N PRO A 89 -0.78 12.19 -7.54
CA PRO A 89 0.65 12.27 -7.31
C PRO A 89 1.38 11.11 -8.00
N GLU A 90 2.61 11.36 -8.44
CA GLU A 90 3.45 10.34 -9.09
C GLU A 90 3.63 9.10 -8.20
N GLU A 91 3.71 9.30 -6.89
CA GLU A 91 3.84 8.24 -5.90
C GLU A 91 2.66 7.25 -5.87
N LEU A 92 1.50 7.68 -6.36
CA LEU A 92 0.30 6.84 -6.46
C LEU A 92 0.14 6.17 -7.81
N ALA A 93 0.89 6.57 -8.84
CA ALA A 93 0.71 6.08 -10.21
C ALA A 93 0.80 4.54 -10.26
N VAL A 94 1.81 3.95 -9.64
CA VAL A 94 1.98 2.48 -9.62
C VAL A 94 0.83 1.73 -8.95
N PHE A 95 0.10 2.37 -8.04
CA PHE A 95 -1.07 1.79 -7.39
C PHE A 95 -2.34 2.01 -8.20
N LYS A 96 -2.50 3.21 -8.76
CA LYS A 96 -3.63 3.57 -9.62
C LYS A 96 -3.63 2.76 -10.90
N ASP A 97 -2.48 2.71 -11.57
CA ASP A 97 -2.34 2.10 -12.89
C ASP A 97 -2.02 0.60 -12.82
N PHE A 98 -1.98 0.02 -11.62
CA PHE A 98 -1.77 -1.42 -11.46
C PHE A 98 -2.85 -2.21 -12.18
N ASP A 99 -2.42 -3.07 -13.11
CA ASP A 99 -3.26 -4.06 -13.78
C ASP A 99 -2.72 -5.46 -13.54
N LEU A 100 -3.57 -6.33 -13.02
CA LEU A 100 -3.17 -7.71 -12.67
C LEU A 100 -2.73 -8.50 -13.90
N THR A 101 -3.39 -8.29 -15.05
CA THR A 101 -3.10 -9.03 -16.28
C THR A 101 -1.69 -8.71 -16.79
N SER A 102 -1.35 -7.42 -16.79
CA SER A 102 0.00 -6.96 -17.12
C SER A 102 1.00 -7.37 -16.04
N ALA A 103 0.62 -7.27 -14.76
CA ALA A 103 1.49 -7.59 -13.64
C ALA A 103 2.03 -9.03 -13.67
N VAL A 104 1.17 -10.00 -14.00
CA VAL A 104 1.57 -11.41 -14.08
C VAL A 104 2.59 -11.66 -15.21
N ASN A 105 2.54 -10.90 -16.29
CA ASN A 105 3.34 -11.13 -17.49
C ASN A 105 4.57 -10.22 -17.59
N GLU A 106 4.53 -9.01 -17.04
CA GLU A 106 5.49 -7.95 -17.30
C GLU A 106 6.34 -7.57 -16.06
N ILE A 107 5.80 -7.75 -14.84
CA ILE A 107 6.54 -7.40 -13.64
C ILE A 107 7.51 -8.52 -13.29
N SER A 108 8.80 -8.19 -13.23
CA SER A 108 9.85 -9.13 -12.84
C SER A 108 9.86 -9.37 -11.32
N LYS A 109 10.35 -10.54 -10.91
CA LYS A 109 10.62 -10.83 -9.50
C LYS A 109 11.74 -9.92 -8.99
N PHE A 110 11.69 -9.60 -7.68
CA PHE A 110 12.77 -8.90 -7.01
C PHE A 110 14.06 -9.72 -7.09
N ASN A 111 15.12 -9.09 -7.60
CA ASN A 111 16.41 -9.74 -7.80
C ASN A 111 17.42 -9.21 -6.78
N PHE A 112 17.77 -10.02 -5.81
CA PHE A 112 18.70 -9.67 -4.74
C PHE A 112 20.12 -9.29 -5.20
N ASN A 113 20.48 -9.55 -6.46
CA ASN A 113 21.78 -9.16 -7.02
C ASN A 113 21.76 -7.78 -7.68
N SER A 114 20.60 -7.34 -8.20
CA SER A 114 20.48 -6.09 -8.96
C SER A 114 19.60 -5.05 -8.28
N ASP A 115 18.55 -5.49 -7.56
CA ASP A 115 17.63 -4.62 -6.88
C ASP A 115 18.11 -4.33 -5.45
N ASN A 116 17.83 -3.12 -4.96
CA ASN A 116 18.26 -2.70 -3.64
C ASN A 116 17.06 -2.56 -2.71
N ILE A 117 17.00 -3.38 -1.66
CA ILE A 117 15.91 -3.32 -0.67
C ILE A 117 15.85 -1.95 0.05
N SER A 118 16.96 -1.21 0.13
CA SER A 118 16.94 0.12 0.72
C SER A 118 16.21 1.16 -0.13
N SER A 119 15.94 0.86 -1.41
CA SER A 119 15.08 1.66 -2.28
C SER A 119 13.59 1.38 -2.12
N LEU A 120 13.22 0.44 -1.23
CA LEU A 120 11.83 0.07 -0.98
C LEU A 120 11.03 1.26 -0.46
N TYR A 121 10.09 1.71 -1.27
CA TYR A 121 9.20 2.82 -0.97
C TYR A 121 7.92 2.38 -0.26
N GLY A 122 7.37 1.25 -0.69
CA GLY A 122 6.14 0.68 -0.18
C GLY A 122 5.89 -0.70 -0.77
N TYR A 123 4.74 -1.24 -0.51
CA TYR A 123 4.30 -2.46 -1.17
C TYR A 123 2.82 -2.40 -1.50
N VAL A 124 2.47 -3.05 -2.59
CA VAL A 124 1.10 -3.31 -3.03
C VAL A 124 0.79 -4.76 -2.75
N VAL A 125 -0.37 -5.04 -2.21
CA VAL A 125 -0.86 -6.40 -2.01
C VAL A 125 -2.13 -6.59 -2.80
N TYR A 126 -2.14 -7.56 -3.69
CA TYR A 126 -3.34 -8.03 -4.35
C TYR A 126 -3.96 -9.16 -3.54
N LEU A 127 -5.22 -9.03 -3.18
CA LEU A 127 -6.02 -10.09 -2.57
C LEU A 127 -7.19 -10.40 -3.50
N GLY A 128 -7.21 -11.58 -4.09
CA GLY A 128 -8.27 -11.94 -5.02
C GLY A 128 -7.98 -13.16 -5.86
N SER A 129 -8.85 -13.39 -6.84
CA SER A 129 -8.69 -14.35 -7.93
C SER A 129 -8.18 -13.65 -9.18
N MET A 130 -7.96 -14.38 -10.28
CA MET A 130 -7.56 -13.77 -11.56
C MET A 130 -8.61 -12.81 -12.15
N THR A 131 -9.86 -12.87 -11.69
CA THR A 131 -10.98 -12.12 -12.27
C THR A 131 -11.56 -11.05 -11.36
N ASP A 132 -11.36 -11.15 -10.05
CA ASP A 132 -11.87 -10.19 -9.08
C ASP A 132 -11.01 -10.16 -7.82
N GLY A 133 -10.78 -8.97 -7.30
CA GLY A 133 -9.96 -8.77 -6.13
C GLY A 133 -9.89 -7.31 -5.69
N LEU A 134 -9.10 -7.08 -4.68
CA LEU A 134 -8.79 -5.76 -4.16
C LEU A 134 -7.28 -5.56 -4.07
N LEU A 135 -6.85 -4.31 -4.11
CA LEU A 135 -5.48 -3.90 -3.91
C LEU A 135 -5.34 -3.11 -2.62
N LEU A 136 -4.30 -3.41 -1.88
CA LEU A 136 -3.89 -2.67 -0.70
C LEU A 136 -2.55 -1.99 -0.98
N PHE A 137 -2.35 -0.78 -0.45
CA PHE A 137 -1.05 -0.13 -0.46
C PHE A 137 -0.61 0.19 0.95
N LYS A 138 0.67 -0.06 1.21
CA LYS A 138 1.35 0.32 2.45
C LYS A 138 2.67 0.98 2.14
N LYS A 139 2.87 2.18 2.69
CA LYS A 139 4.17 2.85 2.72
C LYS A 139 5.13 2.06 3.60
N HIS A 140 6.31 1.76 3.08
CA HIS A 140 7.37 1.14 3.87
C HIS A 140 8.13 2.17 4.69
N TYR A 141 8.40 1.82 5.94
CA TYR A 141 9.29 2.58 6.81
C TYR A 141 10.45 1.67 7.20
N PRO A 142 11.70 2.04 6.87
CA PRO A 142 12.86 1.24 7.20
C PRO A 142 12.91 0.91 8.69
N ILE A 143 13.22 -0.33 9.00
CA ILE A 143 13.41 -0.75 10.40
C ILE A 143 14.71 -0.15 10.88
N SER A 144 14.64 0.75 11.85
CA SER A 144 15.82 1.08 12.62
C SER A 144 16.09 -0.04 13.62
N LEU A 145 16.91 -1.00 13.23
CA LEU A 145 17.40 -2.08 14.13
C LEU A 145 18.33 -1.53 15.21
N ILE A 146 18.85 -0.32 15.00
CA ILE A 146 19.73 0.37 15.94
C ILE A 146 19.06 1.69 16.28
N LYS A 147 18.42 1.79 17.43
CA LYS A 147 18.14 3.09 18.01
C LYS A 147 19.47 3.69 18.46
N ARG A 148 19.80 4.89 17.99
CA ARG A 148 21.06 5.59 18.32
C ARG A 148 21.32 5.74 19.82
N GLU A 149 20.25 5.66 20.63
CA GLU A 149 20.31 5.81 22.09
C GLU A 149 20.27 4.49 22.87
N CYS A 150 19.98 3.37 22.20
CA CYS A 150 20.00 2.05 22.80
C CYS A 150 20.85 1.16 21.89
N PHE A 151 22.00 0.73 22.35
CA PHE A 151 22.90 -0.20 21.64
C PHE A 151 22.23 -1.59 21.47
N LEU A 152 21.16 -1.64 20.67
CA LEU A 152 20.48 -2.89 20.34
C LEU A 152 21.14 -3.49 19.10
N LEU A 153 21.78 -4.62 19.29
CA LEU A 153 22.34 -5.45 18.23
C LEU A 153 21.32 -6.57 17.95
N GLY A 154 20.71 -6.54 16.76
CA GLY A 154 19.90 -7.64 16.28
C GLY A 154 20.80 -8.80 15.86
N LEU A 155 20.52 -9.99 16.37
CA LEU A 155 21.18 -11.23 16.02
C LEU A 155 20.14 -12.25 15.58
N HIS A 156 20.44 -13.01 14.53
CA HIS A 156 19.65 -14.17 14.13
C HIS A 156 20.50 -15.44 14.18
N LYS A 157 19.86 -16.57 14.39
CA LYS A 157 20.52 -17.86 14.36
C LYS A 157 20.74 -18.27 12.90
N SER A 158 22.01 -18.34 12.50
CA SER A 158 22.44 -18.86 11.21
C SER A 158 23.24 -20.14 11.44
N LYS A 159 22.71 -21.27 11.00
CA LYS A 159 23.31 -22.61 11.21
C LYS A 159 23.65 -22.85 12.71
N GLU A 160 24.92 -22.80 13.09
CA GLU A 160 25.39 -23.09 14.43
C GLU A 160 25.85 -21.85 15.23
N ARG A 161 25.67 -20.64 14.70
CA ARG A 161 26.11 -19.39 15.34
C ARG A 161 25.08 -18.28 15.20
N PHE A 162 25.23 -17.25 16.01
CA PHE A 162 24.49 -16.01 15.87
C PHE A 162 25.23 -15.04 14.95
N GLU A 163 24.52 -14.50 13.95
CA GLU A 163 25.03 -13.52 13.02
C GLU A 163 24.28 -12.20 13.20
N LYS A 164 24.95 -11.08 12.89
CA LYS A 164 24.32 -9.76 12.94
C LYS A 164 23.26 -9.68 11.84
N ILE A 165 22.05 -9.24 12.22
CA ILE A 165 21.00 -8.92 11.27
C ILE A 165 21.33 -7.58 10.61
N SER A 166 21.43 -7.55 9.28
CA SER A 166 21.42 -6.31 8.50
C SER A 166 19.98 -5.87 8.26
N SER A 167 19.74 -4.55 8.24
CA SER A 167 18.44 -4.00 7.82
C SER A 167 18.10 -4.36 6.38
N ASP A 168 19.14 -4.60 5.56
CA ASP A 168 18.99 -4.90 4.14
C ASP A 168 18.60 -6.38 3.90
N ASP A 169 18.67 -7.22 4.93
CA ASP A 169 18.31 -8.64 4.87
C ASP A 169 16.87 -8.90 5.36
N ILE A 170 16.14 -7.85 5.78
CA ILE A 170 14.82 -8.00 6.38
C ILE A 170 13.78 -7.22 5.62
N LEU A 171 12.85 -7.92 5.00
CA LEU A 171 11.58 -7.37 4.54
C LEU A 171 10.53 -7.53 5.66
N ARG A 172 10.05 -6.40 6.20
CA ARG A 172 8.95 -6.42 7.15
C ARG A 172 7.63 -6.08 6.47
N LEU A 173 6.73 -7.03 6.48
CA LEU A 173 5.33 -6.85 6.10
C LEU A 173 4.46 -6.81 7.37
N ASN A 174 3.40 -6.04 7.31
CA ASN A 174 2.33 -6.08 8.30
C ASN A 174 0.97 -5.95 7.60
N GLY A 175 -0.09 -6.46 8.19
CA GLY A 175 -1.43 -6.49 7.58
C GLY A 175 -2.11 -5.12 7.44
N ASP A 176 -1.52 -4.04 7.99
CA ASP A 176 -2.10 -2.69 7.90
C ASP A 176 -1.93 -2.10 6.49
N PHE A 177 -2.83 -1.20 6.11
CA PHE A 177 -2.82 -0.54 4.81
C PHE A 177 -3.28 0.91 4.93
N GLN A 178 -2.85 1.76 4.00
CA GLN A 178 -3.17 3.19 3.94
C GLN A 178 -4.10 3.53 2.77
N LEU A 179 -4.06 2.70 1.72
CA LEU A 179 -4.98 2.81 0.59
C LEU A 179 -5.56 1.44 0.30
N ILE A 180 -6.80 1.44 -0.17
CA ILE A 180 -7.47 0.26 -0.72
C ILE A 180 -8.12 0.64 -2.05
N ARG A 181 -8.06 -0.25 -3.04
CA ARG A 181 -8.65 -0.04 -4.36
C ARG A 181 -9.55 -1.21 -4.72
N PHE A 182 -10.73 -0.88 -5.21
CA PHE A 182 -11.71 -1.80 -5.77
C PHE A 182 -11.99 -1.39 -7.23
N GLY A 183 -11.51 -2.17 -8.19
CA GLY A 183 -11.55 -1.75 -9.59
C GLY A 183 -10.80 -0.42 -9.79
N ASP A 184 -11.50 0.62 -10.23
CA ASP A 184 -10.92 1.95 -10.45
C ASP A 184 -11.08 2.90 -9.25
N GLU A 185 -11.84 2.50 -8.22
CA GLU A 185 -12.11 3.35 -7.07
C GLU A 185 -11.05 3.18 -5.98
N ILE A 186 -10.37 4.27 -5.63
CA ILE A 186 -9.33 4.32 -4.59
C ILE A 186 -9.90 4.97 -3.34
N TYR A 187 -9.65 4.33 -2.20
CA TYR A 187 -10.03 4.84 -0.88
C TYR A 187 -8.80 4.97 0.00
N VAL A 188 -8.69 6.11 0.67
CA VAL A 188 -7.62 6.44 1.62
C VAL A 188 -8.09 6.15 3.03
N THR A 189 -7.27 5.45 3.80
CA THR A 189 -7.54 5.16 5.22
C THR A 189 -6.66 5.98 6.16
N ASP A 190 -5.63 6.62 5.63
CA ASP A 190 -4.69 7.47 6.40
C ASP A 190 -4.30 8.71 5.57
N ILE A 191 -5.07 9.78 5.76
CA ILE A 191 -4.85 11.07 5.08
C ILE A 191 -3.46 11.63 5.39
N LYS A 192 -2.95 11.46 6.61
CA LYS A 192 -1.64 12.00 7.01
C LYS A 192 -0.50 11.37 6.21
N VAL A 193 -0.62 10.08 5.89
CA VAL A 193 0.35 9.41 5.03
C VAL A 193 0.21 9.88 3.59
N LEU A 194 -1.02 10.04 3.09
CA LEU A 194 -1.27 10.56 1.75
C LEU A 194 -0.61 11.94 1.59
N GLU A 195 -0.87 12.85 2.52
CA GLU A 195 -0.32 14.22 2.50
C GLU A 195 1.20 14.26 2.61
N ARG A 196 1.77 13.55 3.57
CA ARG A 196 3.19 13.69 3.93
C ARG A 196 4.13 12.84 3.10
N ASN A 197 3.65 11.70 2.63
CA ASN A 197 4.50 10.67 2.04
C ASN A 197 4.17 10.34 0.60
N LEU A 198 2.97 10.66 0.13
CA LEU A 198 2.50 10.29 -1.21
C LEU A 198 2.27 11.50 -2.13
N GLY A 199 2.95 12.61 -1.89
CA GLY A 199 2.97 13.77 -2.77
C GLY A 199 1.68 14.61 -2.84
N PHE A 200 0.64 14.25 -2.10
CA PHE A 200 -0.68 14.87 -2.20
C PHE A 200 -0.67 16.36 -1.84
N ASN A 201 0.09 16.78 -0.83
CA ASN A 201 0.21 18.21 -0.47
C ASN A 201 0.74 19.05 -1.63
N ALA A 202 1.69 18.53 -2.40
CA ALA A 202 2.24 19.26 -3.56
C ALA A 202 1.20 19.42 -4.67
N LEU A 203 0.35 18.40 -4.86
CA LEU A 203 -0.75 18.43 -5.82
C LEU A 203 -1.78 19.48 -5.42
N VAL A 204 -2.29 19.45 -4.19
CA VAL A 204 -3.29 20.41 -3.67
C VAL A 204 -2.75 21.84 -3.72
N PHE A 205 -1.48 22.04 -3.36
CA PHE A 205 -0.86 23.37 -3.43
C PHE A 205 -0.76 23.89 -4.87
N ARG A 206 -0.46 23.02 -5.83
CA ARG A 206 -0.40 23.39 -7.27
C ARG A 206 -1.78 23.79 -7.80
N GLU A 207 -2.82 23.03 -7.50
CA GLU A 207 -4.20 23.33 -7.89
C GLU A 207 -4.69 24.65 -7.29
N ALA A 208 -4.44 24.86 -5.99
CA ALA A 208 -4.80 26.11 -5.33
C ALA A 208 -4.08 27.32 -5.94
N SER A 209 -2.79 27.18 -6.27
CA SER A 209 -2.00 28.25 -6.89
C SER A 209 -2.47 28.58 -8.30
N SER A 210 -2.86 27.57 -9.08
CA SER A 210 -3.40 27.78 -10.44
C SER A 210 -4.76 28.50 -10.39
N THR A 211 -5.60 28.19 -9.41
CA THR A 211 -6.90 28.85 -9.23
C THR A 211 -6.75 30.30 -8.81
N VAL A 212 -5.81 30.61 -7.92
CA VAL A 212 -5.51 32.01 -7.52
C VAL A 212 -4.97 32.81 -8.70
N GLY A 213 -4.03 32.25 -9.48
CA GLY A 213 -3.50 32.92 -10.67
C GLY A 213 -4.57 33.23 -11.72
N ALA A 214 -5.54 32.35 -11.91
CA ALA A 214 -6.66 32.59 -12.82
C ALA A 214 -7.64 33.69 -12.33
N ILE A 215 -7.72 33.93 -11.01
CA ILE A 215 -8.54 35.02 -10.43
C ILE A 215 -7.85 36.37 -10.59
N ASP A 216 -6.52 36.43 -10.50
CA ASP A 216 -5.74 37.66 -10.64
C ASP A 216 -5.66 38.16 -12.09
N GLU A 217 -6.03 37.33 -13.07
CA GLU A 217 -6.10 37.70 -14.52
C GLU A 217 -7.49 38.18 -14.96
N LEU A 218 -8.50 38.19 -14.06
CA LEU A 218 -9.87 38.69 -14.32
C LEU A 218 -10.06 40.10 -13.79
#